data_540170bf5bd14be1ceee6298f6ba604b
#
_entry.id   540170bf5bd14be1ceee6298f6ba604b
#
_cell.length_a   1.000
_cell.length_b   1.000
_cell.length_c   1.000
_cell.angle_alpha   90.00
_cell.angle_beta   90.00
_cell.angle_gamma   90.00
#
_symmetry.space_group_name_H-M   'P 1'
#
loop_
_entity.id
_entity.type
_entity.pdbx_description
1 polymer ?
#
loop_
_entity_poly.entity_id
_entity_poly.type
_entity_poly.pdbx_seq_one_letter_code
_entity_poly.pdbx_strand_id
1 'polypeptide(L)'
;LAGTVKAFENAGTFTHNNGTVVFDNGADVAQSIQDDESATTAFYNLTNNRGGASYHLYIKGDITVENTLLNQTGYVNLYGPNTLTMGTTTSAGAITMTSSGIRFYDNDSSNYAKIYGASNLYPFVYTGNQPDIDTYSTNASHVALKNGDIQVDMTSDYQGGEVRLDGDMEFDAVTVNSGDTFDCGTHDITTSGTLTVEGTFTGGSGLHNINSINGNNSTGDITLT
;
A
#
# COMPACT_ATOMS: atom_id res chain seq x y z
N LEU A 1 22.13 11.93 7.02
CA LEU A 1 21.30 10.75 6.81
C LEU A 1 22.09 9.55 7.30
N ALA A 2 21.66 8.92 8.39
CA ALA A 2 22.20 7.63 8.79
C ALA A 2 21.97 6.67 7.62
N GLY A 3 22.99 5.96 7.18
CA GLY A 3 22.91 5.10 6.00
C GLY A 3 21.89 3.99 6.21
N THR A 4 21.11 3.70 5.17
CA THR A 4 20.26 2.51 5.14
C THR A 4 21.16 1.29 5.08
N VAL A 5 20.95 0.32 5.96
CA VAL A 5 21.65 -0.96 5.92
C VAL A 5 20.81 -1.94 5.11
N LYS A 6 21.40 -2.53 4.07
CA LYS A 6 20.80 -3.66 3.37
C LYS A 6 20.68 -4.82 4.36
N ALA A 7 19.46 -5.11 4.80
CA ALA A 7 19.21 -6.13 5.80
C ALA A 7 18.86 -7.48 5.17
N PHE A 8 18.27 -7.45 3.99
CA PHE A 8 17.96 -8.64 3.21
C PHE A 8 18.09 -8.33 1.72
N GLU A 9 18.92 -9.11 1.05
CA GLU A 9 19.14 -9.04 -0.38
C GLU A 9 19.20 -10.47 -0.93
N ASN A 10 18.44 -10.73 -1.97
CA ASN A 10 18.37 -12.05 -2.58
C ASN A 10 18.57 -11.96 -4.09
N ALA A 11 19.74 -12.37 -4.54
CA ALA A 11 20.08 -12.50 -5.97
C ALA A 11 19.84 -13.93 -6.52
N GLY A 12 19.26 -14.83 -5.70
CA GLY A 12 19.06 -16.23 -6.05
C GLY A 12 17.71 -16.76 -5.65
N THR A 13 17.66 -17.97 -5.13
CA THR A 13 16.42 -18.60 -4.63
C THR A 13 16.41 -18.53 -3.11
N PHE A 14 15.39 -17.91 -2.55
CA PHE A 14 15.09 -17.95 -1.12
C PHE A 14 13.89 -18.85 -0.89
N THR A 15 14.03 -19.83 0.01
CA THR A 15 12.95 -20.75 0.38
C THR A 15 12.53 -20.50 1.83
N HIS A 16 11.34 -19.97 2.02
CA HIS A 16 10.84 -19.55 3.34
C HIS A 16 10.33 -20.71 4.23
N ASN A 17 10.04 -21.89 3.65
CA ASN A 17 9.52 -23.07 4.38
C ASN A 17 8.34 -22.74 5.33
N ASN A 18 7.45 -21.83 4.93
CA ASN A 18 6.32 -21.31 5.74
C ASN A 18 6.77 -20.66 7.06
N GLY A 19 8.00 -20.21 7.15
CA GLY A 19 8.55 -19.52 8.31
C GLY A 19 8.24 -18.02 8.33
N THR A 20 8.64 -17.39 9.43
CA THR A 20 8.54 -15.93 9.60
C THR A 20 9.92 -15.30 9.54
N VAL A 21 10.06 -14.28 8.71
CA VAL A 21 11.21 -13.38 8.75
C VAL A 21 10.84 -12.16 9.58
N VAL A 22 11.64 -11.89 10.61
CA VAL A 22 11.42 -10.75 11.51
C VAL A 22 12.54 -9.74 11.32
N PHE A 23 12.19 -8.54 10.95
CA PHE A 23 13.07 -7.38 11.02
C PHE A 23 12.90 -6.78 12.42
N ASP A 24 13.78 -7.22 13.31
CA ASP A 24 13.82 -6.79 14.70
C ASP A 24 15.08 -5.97 14.92
N ASN A 25 15.02 -5.05 15.77
CA ASN A 25 16.05 -4.48 16.53
C ASN A 25 16.24 -3.00 16.65
N GLY A 26 16.68 -2.66 17.81
CA GLY A 26 17.06 -1.44 18.41
C GLY A 26 18.32 -0.71 17.91
N ALA A 27 18.79 -0.91 16.72
CA ALA A 27 19.84 -0.07 16.17
C ALA A 27 19.21 1.08 15.36
N ASP A 28 19.76 2.29 15.55
CA ASP A 28 19.31 3.54 14.93
C ASP A 28 19.58 3.62 13.40
N VAL A 29 19.37 2.52 12.70
CA VAL A 29 19.59 2.44 11.25
C VAL A 29 18.37 1.88 10.55
N ALA A 30 17.95 2.54 9.49
CA ALA A 30 16.93 2.03 8.58
C ALA A 30 17.40 0.72 7.94
N GLN A 31 16.49 -0.25 7.78
CA GLN A 31 16.77 -1.53 7.13
C GLN A 31 16.02 -1.62 5.82
N SER A 32 16.66 -2.14 4.78
CA SER A 32 16.03 -2.35 3.49
C SER A 32 15.99 -3.81 3.06
N ILE A 33 14.98 -4.12 2.27
CA ILE A 33 14.78 -5.39 1.58
C ILE A 33 14.91 -5.13 0.09
N GLN A 34 15.66 -5.98 -0.63
CA GLN A 34 15.78 -5.99 -2.08
C GLN A 34 16.23 -4.64 -2.66
N ASP A 35 17.28 -4.08 -2.08
CA ASP A 35 17.87 -2.85 -2.56
C ASP A 35 18.72 -3.14 -3.81
N ASP A 36 18.26 -2.69 -4.97
CA ASP A 36 18.90 -2.81 -6.29
C ASP A 36 18.85 -4.21 -6.98
N GLU A 37 18.04 -5.14 -6.49
CA GLU A 37 17.98 -6.49 -7.08
C GLU A 37 16.77 -6.70 -8.00
N SER A 38 17.01 -7.45 -9.07
CA SER A 38 15.97 -7.77 -10.04
C SER A 38 15.16 -9.05 -9.69
N ALA A 39 15.58 -9.78 -8.65
CA ALA A 39 14.92 -11.01 -8.25
C ALA A 39 13.77 -10.74 -7.27
N THR A 40 12.57 -11.18 -7.60
CA THR A 40 11.44 -11.15 -6.66
C THR A 40 11.69 -12.15 -5.52
N THR A 41 11.59 -11.69 -4.28
CA THR A 41 11.69 -12.55 -3.11
C THR A 41 10.32 -12.81 -2.52
N ALA A 42 10.01 -14.08 -2.24
CA ALA A 42 8.80 -14.49 -1.55
C ALA A 42 9.09 -14.78 -0.07
N PHE A 43 8.33 -14.17 0.81
CA PHE A 43 8.26 -14.47 2.24
C PHE A 43 6.93 -15.16 2.52
N TYR A 44 6.89 -16.12 3.45
CA TYR A 44 5.60 -16.62 3.94
C TYR A 44 5.00 -15.61 4.92
N ASN A 45 5.70 -15.32 6.02
CA ASN A 45 5.36 -14.22 6.91
C ASN A 45 6.53 -13.23 6.99
N LEU A 46 6.20 -11.95 7.00
CA LEU A 46 7.14 -10.86 7.19
C LEU A 46 6.69 -9.99 8.35
N THR A 47 7.56 -9.79 9.33
CA THR A 47 7.26 -8.95 10.49
C THR A 47 8.25 -7.80 10.60
N ASN A 48 7.74 -6.59 10.70
CA ASN A 48 8.49 -5.41 11.11
C ASN A 48 8.24 -5.16 12.60
N ASN A 49 9.26 -5.39 13.44
CA ASN A 49 9.23 -5.17 14.89
C ASN A 49 10.37 -4.26 15.33
N ARG A 50 10.56 -3.15 14.65
CA ARG A 50 11.68 -2.26 14.90
C ARG A 50 11.35 -1.25 16.00
N GLY A 51 12.11 -1.29 17.08
CA GLY A 51 11.85 -0.72 18.39
C GLY A 51 11.64 0.80 18.56
N GLY A 52 11.21 1.53 17.54
CA GLY A 52 10.90 2.97 17.66
C GLY A 52 10.19 3.55 16.45
N ALA A 53 9.38 4.58 16.70
CA ALA A 53 8.60 5.25 15.65
C ALA A 53 9.44 5.90 14.53
N SER A 54 10.74 6.06 14.76
CA SER A 54 11.68 6.61 13.77
C SER A 54 12.40 5.54 12.95
N TYR A 55 12.15 4.25 13.20
CA TYR A 55 12.82 3.15 12.52
C TYR A 55 11.89 2.52 11.50
N HIS A 56 12.31 2.53 10.26
CA HIS A 56 11.48 2.11 9.15
C HIS A 56 12.06 0.87 8.49
N LEU A 57 11.19 -0.01 8.03
CA LEU A 57 11.52 -1.06 7.09
C LEU A 57 11.28 -0.53 5.68
N TYR A 58 12.32 -0.50 4.85
CA TYR A 58 12.23 -0.06 3.46
C TYR A 58 12.12 -1.25 2.52
N ILE A 59 11.09 -1.28 1.71
CA ILE A 59 10.92 -2.24 0.61
C ILE A 59 11.34 -1.52 -0.65
N LYS A 60 12.49 -1.90 -1.20
CA LYS A 60 13.14 -1.25 -2.35
C LYS A 60 13.28 -2.18 -3.55
N GLY A 61 12.56 -3.27 -3.58
CA GLY A 61 12.45 -4.20 -4.68
C GLY A 61 11.11 -4.89 -4.65
N ASP A 62 10.79 -5.64 -5.70
CA ASP A 62 9.57 -6.43 -5.77
C ASP A 62 9.64 -7.58 -4.76
N ILE A 63 8.65 -7.68 -3.89
CA ILE A 63 8.51 -8.77 -2.93
C ILE A 63 7.11 -9.35 -2.94
N THR A 64 7.02 -10.64 -2.58
CA THR A 64 5.76 -11.31 -2.30
C THR A 64 5.71 -11.67 -0.81
N VAL A 65 4.57 -11.45 -0.16
CA VAL A 65 4.28 -11.98 1.17
C VAL A 65 3.06 -12.88 1.06
N GLU A 66 3.29 -14.19 1.13
CA GLU A 66 2.27 -15.19 0.80
C GLU A 66 1.15 -15.30 1.84
N ASN A 67 1.44 -14.98 3.11
CA ASN A 67 0.46 -15.10 4.19
C ASN A 67 0.28 -13.77 4.93
N THR A 68 1.26 -13.33 5.73
CA THR A 68 1.06 -12.15 6.59
C THR A 68 2.23 -11.18 6.56
N LEU A 69 1.94 -9.90 6.28
CA LEU A 69 2.79 -8.77 6.60
C LEU A 69 2.29 -8.13 7.91
N LEU A 70 3.06 -8.27 8.97
CA LEU A 70 2.76 -7.69 10.28
C LEU A 70 3.69 -6.51 10.58
N ASN A 71 3.15 -5.33 10.77
CA ASN A 71 3.88 -4.18 11.26
C ASN A 71 3.54 -3.92 12.72
N GLN A 72 4.48 -4.17 13.63
CA GLN A 72 4.30 -3.96 15.06
C GLN A 72 4.79 -2.60 15.51
N THR A 73 5.85 -2.07 14.91
CA THR A 73 6.43 -0.78 15.27
C THR A 73 7.08 -0.10 14.06
N GLY A 74 7.10 1.23 14.05
CA GLY A 74 7.64 2.01 12.94
C GLY A 74 6.77 1.93 11.67
N TYR A 75 7.32 2.36 10.57
CA TYR A 75 6.64 2.32 9.27
C TYR A 75 7.24 1.26 8.35
N VAL A 76 6.41 0.72 7.48
CA VAL A 76 6.86 0.02 6.28
C VAL A 76 6.82 1.02 5.13
N ASN A 77 7.97 1.33 4.57
CA ASN A 77 8.13 2.28 3.47
C ASN A 77 8.28 1.53 2.16
N LEU A 78 7.32 1.65 1.28
CA LEU A 78 7.33 1.04 -0.05
C LEU A 78 7.80 2.06 -1.08
N TYR A 79 8.86 1.70 -1.80
CA TYR A 79 9.44 2.57 -2.82
C TYR A 79 8.88 2.27 -4.21
N GLY A 80 8.49 3.31 -4.93
CA GLY A 80 8.16 3.16 -6.35
C GLY A 80 9.42 2.87 -7.21
N PRO A 81 9.31 2.14 -8.31
CA PRO A 81 8.09 1.52 -8.86
C PRO A 81 7.77 0.11 -8.31
N ASN A 82 8.32 -0.27 -7.17
CA ASN A 82 8.27 -1.66 -6.69
C ASN A 82 6.87 -2.11 -6.27
N THR A 83 6.69 -3.42 -6.31
CA THR A 83 5.44 -4.10 -6.01
C THR A 83 5.56 -4.93 -4.73
N LEU A 84 4.66 -4.68 -3.79
CA LEU A 84 4.34 -5.60 -2.70
C LEU A 84 3.17 -6.46 -3.14
N THR A 85 3.43 -7.73 -3.44
CA THR A 85 2.39 -8.72 -3.77
C THR A 85 1.98 -9.46 -2.50
N MET A 86 0.68 -9.51 -2.22
CA MET A 86 0.12 -10.17 -1.05
C MET A 86 -0.66 -11.42 -1.43
N GLY A 87 -0.44 -12.50 -0.67
CA GLY A 87 -1.12 -13.77 -0.88
C GLY A 87 -0.51 -14.62 -2.00
N THR A 88 -1.27 -15.62 -2.40
CA THR A 88 -0.96 -16.53 -3.50
C THR A 88 -2.14 -16.61 -4.47
N THR A 89 -1.99 -17.34 -5.56
CA THR A 89 -3.12 -17.57 -6.49
C THR A 89 -4.24 -18.40 -5.89
N THR A 90 -4.05 -18.97 -4.69
CA THR A 90 -5.01 -19.85 -4.02
C THR A 90 -5.37 -19.43 -2.60
N SER A 91 -4.75 -18.38 -2.07
CA SER A 91 -5.02 -17.87 -0.72
C SER A 91 -4.81 -16.36 -0.64
N ALA A 92 -5.67 -15.69 0.12
CA ALA A 92 -5.50 -14.28 0.45
C ALA A 92 -4.28 -14.07 1.34
N GLY A 93 -3.61 -12.93 1.17
CA GLY A 93 -2.61 -12.43 2.11
C GLY A 93 -3.22 -11.42 3.07
N ALA A 94 -2.61 -11.23 4.23
CA ALA A 94 -3.03 -10.25 5.22
C ALA A 94 -1.95 -9.19 5.48
N ILE A 95 -2.35 -7.93 5.52
CA ILE A 95 -1.53 -6.81 5.99
C ILE A 95 -2.14 -6.34 7.32
N THR A 96 -1.35 -6.35 8.38
CA THR A 96 -1.80 -5.88 9.69
C THR A 96 -0.86 -4.82 10.23
N MET A 97 -1.38 -3.60 10.40
CA MET A 97 -0.63 -2.44 10.88
C MET A 97 -1.07 -2.10 12.31
N THR A 98 -0.28 -2.45 13.31
CA THR A 98 -0.65 -2.24 14.72
C THR A 98 -0.12 -0.94 15.30
N SER A 99 0.83 -0.29 14.66
CA SER A 99 1.44 0.96 15.15
C SER A 99 1.33 2.08 14.12
N SER A 100 2.05 1.98 13.03
CA SER A 100 2.06 2.94 11.94
C SER A 100 1.67 2.25 10.64
N GLY A 101 1.31 3.01 9.62
CA GLY A 101 0.87 2.45 8.33
C GLY A 101 2.01 2.11 7.37
N ILE A 102 1.64 1.76 6.16
CA ILE A 102 2.56 1.75 5.02
C ILE A 102 2.68 3.18 4.50
N ARG A 103 3.92 3.60 4.23
CA ARG A 103 4.24 4.86 3.55
C ARG A 103 4.78 4.60 2.16
N PHE A 104 4.53 5.51 1.26
CA PHE A 104 4.95 5.43 -0.12
C PHE A 104 6.08 6.44 -0.39
N TYR A 105 7.16 5.97 -1.03
CA TYR A 105 8.38 6.73 -1.23
C TYR A 105 8.87 6.71 -2.67
N ASP A 106 9.53 7.80 -3.09
CA ASP A 106 10.18 7.95 -4.40
C ASP A 106 9.30 7.51 -5.57
N ASN A 107 8.01 7.83 -5.48
CA ASN A 107 7.02 7.54 -6.48
C ASN A 107 6.50 8.84 -7.12
N ASP A 108 6.17 8.76 -8.38
CA ASP A 108 5.58 9.84 -9.17
C ASP A 108 4.61 9.23 -10.20
N SER A 109 4.03 10.06 -11.05
CA SER A 109 3.09 9.63 -12.10
C SER A 109 3.65 8.60 -13.11
N SER A 110 4.95 8.33 -13.08
CA SER A 110 5.61 7.32 -13.92
C SER A 110 6.04 6.09 -13.13
N ASN A 111 6.14 6.20 -11.80
CA ASN A 111 6.74 5.20 -10.91
C ASN A 111 5.84 4.96 -9.69
N TYR A 112 4.69 4.35 -9.89
CA TYR A 112 3.78 4.02 -8.79
C TYR A 112 4.38 2.98 -7.85
N ALA A 113 4.32 3.20 -6.56
CA ALA A 113 4.42 2.14 -5.57
C ALA A 113 3.16 1.27 -5.64
N LYS A 114 3.28 -0.06 -5.52
CA LYS A 114 2.18 -0.97 -5.85
C LYS A 114 1.90 -1.93 -4.72
N ILE A 115 0.62 -2.08 -4.34
CA ILE A 115 0.16 -3.14 -3.45
C ILE A 115 -0.89 -3.96 -4.19
N TYR A 116 -0.53 -5.20 -4.50
CA TYR A 116 -1.35 -6.09 -5.31
C TYR A 116 -1.68 -7.38 -4.56
N GLY A 117 -2.94 -7.77 -4.57
CA GLY A 117 -3.31 -9.15 -4.29
C GLY A 117 -2.87 -10.06 -5.43
N ALA A 118 -2.32 -11.22 -5.11
CA ALA A 118 -1.85 -12.19 -6.09
C ALA A 118 -2.98 -12.76 -6.96
N SER A 119 -4.24 -12.67 -6.49
CA SER A 119 -5.42 -13.18 -7.19
C SER A 119 -6.65 -12.33 -6.87
N ASN A 120 -7.49 -12.09 -7.87
CA ASN A 120 -8.79 -11.45 -7.68
C ASN A 120 -9.81 -12.35 -6.95
N LEU A 121 -9.59 -13.66 -6.92
CA LEU A 121 -10.44 -14.60 -6.16
C LEU A 121 -10.08 -14.64 -4.68
N TYR A 122 -8.89 -14.20 -4.34
CA TYR A 122 -8.35 -14.17 -2.98
C TYR A 122 -7.69 -12.82 -2.75
N PRO A 123 -8.48 -11.74 -2.60
CA PRO A 123 -7.97 -10.41 -2.38
C PRO A 123 -7.17 -10.35 -1.06
N PHE A 124 -6.15 -9.51 -1.02
CA PHE A 124 -5.49 -9.26 0.26
C PHE A 124 -6.40 -8.49 1.21
N VAL A 125 -6.20 -8.69 2.51
CA VAL A 125 -6.94 -7.95 3.56
C VAL A 125 -5.97 -7.02 4.28
N TYR A 126 -6.30 -5.74 4.34
CA TYR A 126 -5.55 -4.73 5.09
C TYR A 126 -6.34 -4.30 6.33
N THR A 127 -5.71 -4.40 7.52
CA THR A 127 -6.32 -4.02 8.79
C THR A 127 -5.38 -3.21 9.67
N GLY A 128 -5.93 -2.52 10.64
CA GLY A 128 -5.17 -1.72 11.61
C GLY A 128 -5.08 -0.26 11.20
N ASN A 129 -3.91 0.35 11.34
CA ASN A 129 -3.75 1.76 10.97
C ASN A 129 -3.83 1.95 9.46
N GLN A 130 -4.50 3.00 9.04
CA GLN A 130 -4.68 3.34 7.63
C GLN A 130 -3.33 3.44 6.88
N PRO A 131 -3.32 3.14 5.57
CA PRO A 131 -2.17 3.43 4.74
C PRO A 131 -1.88 4.93 4.77
N ASP A 132 -0.61 5.28 5.01
CA ASP A 132 -0.16 6.67 4.99
C ASP A 132 0.22 7.02 3.54
N ILE A 133 -0.74 7.54 2.78
CA ILE A 133 -0.52 8.03 1.43
C ILE A 133 0.15 9.41 1.47
N ASP A 134 0.23 10.00 2.65
CA ASP A 134 1.04 11.18 2.90
C ASP A 134 2.52 10.85 2.78
N THR A 135 3.21 11.63 2.01
CA THR A 135 4.61 11.44 1.76
C THR A 135 5.47 12.16 2.77
N TYR A 136 6.44 11.47 3.26
CA TYR A 136 7.60 12.08 3.90
C TYR A 136 8.50 12.83 2.90
N SER A 137 8.12 12.88 1.64
CA SER A 137 8.84 13.63 0.60
C SER A 137 8.02 14.83 0.13
N THR A 138 8.68 15.80 -0.45
CA THR A 138 8.06 17.01 -1.03
C THR A 138 7.30 16.72 -2.33
N ASN A 139 7.19 15.46 -2.73
CA ASN A 139 6.54 15.03 -3.95
C ASN A 139 5.22 14.32 -3.62
N ALA A 140 4.22 14.53 -4.45
CA ALA A 140 2.94 13.84 -4.38
C ALA A 140 3.12 12.31 -4.44
N SER A 141 2.38 11.58 -3.63
CA SER A 141 2.40 10.12 -3.63
C SER A 141 1.53 9.55 -4.73
N HIS A 142 2.06 8.56 -5.42
CA HIS A 142 1.35 7.80 -6.44
C HIS A 142 1.32 6.33 -6.06
N VAL A 143 0.13 5.80 -5.88
CA VAL A 143 -0.10 4.43 -5.43
C VAL A 143 -1.00 3.70 -6.41
N ALA A 144 -0.63 2.50 -6.80
CA ALA A 144 -1.48 1.61 -7.56
C ALA A 144 -1.92 0.43 -6.69
N LEU A 145 -3.22 0.18 -6.66
CA LEU A 145 -3.86 -0.85 -5.85
C LEU A 145 -4.57 -1.87 -6.75
N LYS A 146 -4.53 -3.15 -6.35
CA LYS A 146 -5.18 -4.22 -7.08
C LYS A 146 -5.57 -5.38 -6.19
N ASN A 147 -6.80 -5.87 -6.35
CA ASN A 147 -7.32 -7.07 -5.71
C ASN A 147 -7.14 -7.06 -4.19
N GLY A 148 -7.70 -6.06 -3.52
CA GLY A 148 -7.59 -5.89 -2.07
C GLY A 148 -8.90 -5.47 -1.41
N ASP A 149 -8.98 -5.79 -0.12
CA ASP A 149 -10.00 -5.37 0.81
C ASP A 149 -9.30 -4.56 1.93
N ILE A 150 -9.45 -3.24 1.90
CA ILE A 150 -8.88 -2.33 2.90
C ILE A 150 -9.96 -2.01 3.93
N GLN A 151 -9.93 -2.73 5.05
CA GLN A 151 -10.88 -2.65 6.17
C GLN A 151 -10.58 -1.50 7.13
N VAL A 152 -10.17 -0.37 6.59
CA VAL A 152 -9.89 0.87 7.34
C VAL A 152 -10.20 2.04 6.44
N ASP A 153 -10.38 3.21 7.05
CA ASP A 153 -10.55 4.44 6.28
C ASP A 153 -9.27 4.73 5.49
N MET A 154 -9.44 5.06 4.23
CA MET A 154 -8.36 5.47 3.35
C MET A 154 -8.49 6.96 3.08
N THR A 155 -7.47 7.72 3.43
CA THR A 155 -7.44 9.17 3.21
C THR A 155 -6.19 9.53 2.43
N SER A 156 -6.35 10.32 1.37
CA SER A 156 -5.21 10.93 0.69
C SER A 156 -4.95 12.30 1.31
N ASP A 157 -3.82 12.45 2.00
CA ASP A 157 -3.53 13.64 2.82
C ASP A 157 -2.57 14.63 2.12
N TYR A 158 -2.15 14.36 0.89
CA TYR A 158 -1.14 15.20 0.23
C TYR A 158 -1.60 15.75 -1.11
N GLN A 159 -1.47 17.06 -1.30
CA GLN A 159 -1.90 17.73 -2.52
C GLN A 159 -1.14 17.25 -3.76
N GLY A 160 -1.87 16.76 -4.75
CA GLY A 160 -1.35 16.26 -6.01
C GLY A 160 -1.00 14.76 -5.99
N GLY A 161 -1.41 14.04 -4.96
CA GLY A 161 -1.33 12.59 -4.91
C GLY A 161 -2.34 11.90 -5.82
N GLU A 162 -2.04 10.67 -6.21
CA GLU A 162 -2.94 9.86 -7.01
C GLU A 162 -3.01 8.43 -6.48
N VAL A 163 -4.24 7.97 -6.27
CA VAL A 163 -4.54 6.56 -6.07
C VAL A 163 -5.15 6.04 -7.36
N ARG A 164 -4.51 5.04 -7.96
CA ARG A 164 -5.00 4.38 -9.17
C ARG A 164 -5.38 2.94 -8.86
N LEU A 165 -6.48 2.49 -9.42
CA LEU A 165 -6.82 1.08 -9.37
C LEU A 165 -6.28 0.37 -10.63
N ASP A 166 -5.52 -0.70 -10.40
CA ASP A 166 -5.05 -1.64 -11.43
C ASP A 166 -5.82 -2.99 -11.34
N GLY A 167 -6.86 -3.04 -10.50
CA GLY A 167 -7.77 -4.17 -10.32
C GLY A 167 -8.87 -3.79 -9.32
N ASP A 168 -9.85 -4.68 -9.15
CA ASP A 168 -11.00 -4.46 -8.28
C ASP A 168 -10.58 -4.31 -6.82
N MET A 169 -11.26 -3.41 -6.09
CA MET A 169 -10.94 -3.07 -4.70
C MET A 169 -12.20 -2.90 -3.84
N GLU A 170 -12.07 -3.30 -2.58
CA GLU A 170 -13.02 -3.01 -1.53
C GLU A 170 -12.39 -2.10 -0.47
N PHE A 171 -13.16 -1.16 0.08
CA PHE A 171 -12.71 -0.22 1.10
C PHE A 171 -13.77 -0.09 2.20
N ASP A 172 -13.34 0.21 3.43
CA ASP A 172 -14.27 0.66 4.46
C ASP A 172 -14.79 2.06 4.08
N ALA A 173 -13.96 3.08 4.08
CA ALA A 173 -14.31 4.39 3.55
C ALA A 173 -13.15 4.99 2.74
N VAL A 174 -13.46 5.94 1.87
CA VAL A 174 -12.45 6.65 1.07
C VAL A 174 -12.67 8.15 1.20
N THR A 175 -11.61 8.88 1.52
CA THR A 175 -11.58 10.35 1.46
C THR A 175 -10.54 10.80 0.45
N VAL A 176 -10.98 11.55 -0.54
CA VAL A 176 -10.13 12.17 -1.56
C VAL A 176 -10.02 13.65 -1.22
N ASN A 177 -8.89 14.07 -0.68
CA ASN A 177 -8.69 15.46 -0.27
C ASN A 177 -8.47 16.41 -1.44
N SER A 178 -8.63 17.69 -1.18
CA SER A 178 -8.50 18.74 -2.21
C SER A 178 -7.12 18.70 -2.86
N GLY A 179 -7.10 18.61 -4.18
CA GLY A 179 -5.89 18.53 -4.99
C GLY A 179 -5.43 17.11 -5.32
N ASP A 180 -6.01 16.10 -4.70
CA ASP A 180 -5.69 14.69 -4.94
C ASP A 180 -6.65 14.05 -5.96
N THR A 181 -6.22 12.93 -6.51
CA THR A 181 -6.99 12.15 -7.49
C THR A 181 -7.15 10.71 -7.04
N PHE A 182 -8.37 10.18 -7.19
CA PHE A 182 -8.65 8.75 -7.10
C PHE A 182 -9.23 8.30 -8.44
N ASP A 183 -8.50 7.41 -9.13
CA ASP A 183 -8.86 6.92 -10.46
C ASP A 183 -9.15 5.41 -10.42
N CYS A 184 -10.41 5.05 -10.65
CA CYS A 184 -10.85 3.65 -10.72
C CYS A 184 -10.53 3.00 -12.08
N GLY A 185 -10.26 3.78 -13.13
CA GLY A 185 -10.02 3.24 -14.47
C GLY A 185 -11.20 2.42 -14.98
N THR A 186 -10.99 1.12 -15.21
CA THR A 186 -12.03 0.18 -15.64
C THR A 186 -12.43 -0.82 -14.55
N HIS A 187 -11.99 -0.58 -13.32
CA HIS A 187 -12.09 -1.53 -12.23
C HIS A 187 -13.26 -1.24 -11.29
N ASP A 188 -13.74 -2.29 -10.64
CA ASP A 188 -14.83 -2.20 -9.71
C ASP A 188 -14.36 -1.69 -8.35
N ILE A 189 -15.17 -0.83 -7.74
CA ILE A 189 -14.96 -0.37 -6.36
C ILE A 189 -16.21 -0.66 -5.52
N THR A 190 -15.99 -1.19 -4.32
CA THR A 190 -17.03 -1.33 -3.30
C THR A 190 -16.61 -0.58 -2.04
N THR A 191 -17.53 0.21 -1.45
CA THR A 191 -17.30 0.83 -0.14
C THR A 191 -18.40 0.44 0.83
N SER A 192 -18.02 0.02 2.05
CA SER A 192 -18.98 -0.25 3.13
C SER A 192 -19.40 1.04 3.87
N GLY A 193 -18.54 2.04 3.88
CA GLY A 193 -18.75 3.37 4.45
C GLY A 193 -18.97 4.46 3.41
N THR A 194 -18.43 5.64 3.68
CA THR A 194 -18.65 6.83 2.84
C THR A 194 -17.47 7.10 1.91
N LEU A 195 -17.77 7.40 0.66
CA LEU A 195 -16.86 8.07 -0.26
C LEU A 195 -17.00 9.59 -0.07
N THR A 196 -15.99 10.23 0.49
CA THR A 196 -15.91 11.69 0.63
C THR A 196 -14.97 12.25 -0.43
N VAL A 197 -15.44 13.21 -1.23
CA VAL A 197 -14.67 13.77 -2.34
C VAL A 197 -14.54 15.28 -2.17
N GLU A 198 -13.32 15.73 -1.91
CA GLU A 198 -12.91 17.13 -1.92
C GLU A 198 -11.93 17.43 -3.08
N GLY A 199 -11.31 16.38 -3.62
CA GLY A 199 -10.46 16.37 -4.79
C GLY A 199 -11.17 15.87 -6.05
N THR A 200 -10.50 15.01 -6.82
CA THR A 200 -11.03 14.41 -8.05
C THR A 200 -11.26 12.92 -7.86
N PHE A 201 -12.48 12.45 -8.10
CA PHE A 201 -12.81 11.03 -8.21
C PHE A 201 -13.23 10.71 -9.63
N THR A 202 -12.50 9.81 -10.27
CA THR A 202 -12.78 9.32 -11.62
C THR A 202 -13.25 7.88 -11.53
N GLY A 203 -14.54 7.64 -11.70
CA GLY A 203 -15.13 6.30 -11.62
C GLY A 203 -14.77 5.43 -12.83
N GLY A 204 -14.61 6.03 -13.99
CA GLY A 204 -14.38 5.26 -15.21
C GLY A 204 -15.55 4.33 -15.56
N SER A 205 -15.26 3.14 -16.13
CA SER A 205 -16.29 2.21 -16.62
C SER A 205 -16.53 0.99 -15.73
N GLY A 206 -15.92 0.91 -14.57
CA GLY A 206 -16.14 -0.15 -13.58
C GLY A 206 -17.51 -0.02 -12.86
N LEU A 207 -17.88 -1.06 -12.14
CA LEU A 207 -19.05 -1.03 -11.27
C LEU A 207 -18.70 -0.36 -9.93
N HIS A 208 -19.47 0.65 -9.55
CA HIS A 208 -19.27 1.38 -8.31
C HIS A 208 -20.41 1.08 -7.33
N ASN A 209 -20.13 0.20 -6.36
CA ASN A 209 -21.05 -0.11 -5.27
C ASN A 209 -20.66 0.73 -4.03
N ILE A 210 -21.15 1.95 -3.99
CA ILE A 210 -20.81 2.93 -2.96
C ILE A 210 -21.98 3.09 -2.01
N ASN A 211 -21.75 2.80 -0.72
CA ASN A 211 -22.80 2.87 0.32
C ASN A 211 -23.33 4.30 0.51
N SER A 212 -22.45 5.29 0.56
CA SER A 212 -22.84 6.71 0.60
C SER A 212 -21.77 7.60 -0.02
N ILE A 213 -22.23 8.72 -0.61
CA ILE A 213 -21.32 9.72 -1.18
C ILE A 213 -21.53 11.04 -0.44
N ASN A 214 -20.45 11.65 0.00
CA ASN A 214 -20.42 12.99 0.56
C ASN A 214 -19.53 13.88 -0.35
N GLY A 215 -20.13 14.70 -1.16
CA GLY A 215 -19.45 15.77 -1.89
C GLY A 215 -19.40 17.01 -1.01
N ASN A 216 -18.37 17.17 -0.23
CA ASN A 216 -18.24 18.31 0.66
C ASN A 216 -17.44 19.40 -0.02
N ASN A 217 -18.14 20.38 -0.51
CA ASN A 217 -17.64 21.63 -1.08
C ASN A 217 -17.38 21.70 -2.59
N SER A 218 -17.46 22.90 -3.03
CA SER A 218 -17.41 23.50 -4.34
C SER A 218 -16.19 23.21 -5.24
N THR A 219 -15.35 22.22 -4.90
CA THR A 219 -14.12 21.91 -5.65
C THR A 219 -13.97 20.42 -5.98
N GLY A 220 -14.78 19.53 -5.42
CA GLY A 220 -14.69 18.11 -5.71
C GLY A 220 -15.41 17.74 -7.01
N ASP A 221 -14.71 17.09 -7.93
CA ASP A 221 -15.25 16.56 -9.17
C ASP A 221 -15.48 15.05 -9.07
N ILE A 222 -16.74 14.63 -9.26
CA ILE A 222 -17.09 13.21 -9.37
C ILE A 222 -17.50 12.95 -10.81
N THR A 223 -16.73 12.13 -11.51
CA THR A 223 -17.04 11.68 -12.85
C THR A 223 -17.38 10.20 -12.83
N LEU A 224 -18.63 9.88 -13.11
CA LEU A 224 -19.11 8.50 -13.32
C LEU A 224 -19.49 8.39 -14.80
N THR A 225 -18.90 7.44 -15.51
CA THR A 225 -19.13 7.23 -16.94
C THR A 225 -19.73 5.87 -17.22
#